data_9c67d155188e0fb20c38feb3e634568e
#
_entry.id   9c67d155188e0fb20c38feb3e634568e
#
_cell.length_a   1.000
_cell.length_b   1.000
_cell.length_c   1.000
_cell.angle_alpha   90.00
_cell.angle_beta   90.00
_cell.angle_gamma   90.00
#
_symmetry.space_group_name_H-M   'P 1'
#
loop_
_entity.id
_entity.type
_entity.pdbx_description
1 polymer ?
#
loop_
_entity_poly.entity_id
_entity_poly.type
_entity_poly.pdbx_seq_one_letter_code
_entity_poly.pdbx_strand_id
1 'polypeptide(L)' 'MNDSQRLRFLAGELAALRAFAFAVINTTPELQQLSDEFHRLCEMQLTLSTPAPGSEASLDGQRQTADELKAYLANKLAE' A
#
# COMPACT_ATOMS: atom_id res chain seq x y z
N MET A 1 -11.70 -13.93 -18.70
CA MET A 1 -10.78 -14.27 -17.60
C MET A 1 -11.58 -14.90 -16.47
N ASN A 2 -11.21 -16.10 -16.02
CA ASN A 2 -11.89 -16.74 -14.88
C ASN A 2 -11.37 -16.14 -13.56
N ASP A 3 -11.99 -16.53 -12.45
CA ASP A 3 -11.65 -15.95 -11.14
C ASP A 3 -10.20 -16.21 -10.74
N SER A 4 -9.69 -17.42 -11.03
CA SER A 4 -8.30 -17.77 -10.72
C SER A 4 -7.31 -16.93 -11.52
N GLN A 5 -7.58 -16.74 -12.81
CA GLN A 5 -6.74 -15.91 -13.68
C GLN A 5 -6.80 -14.44 -13.24
N ARG A 6 -7.99 -13.98 -12.83
CA ARG A 6 -8.18 -12.60 -12.35
C ARG A 6 -7.37 -12.37 -11.08
N LEU A 7 -7.39 -13.33 -10.15
CA LEU A 7 -6.61 -13.23 -8.92
C LEU A 7 -5.11 -13.17 -9.22
N ARG A 8 -4.63 -13.99 -10.16
CA ARG A 8 -3.22 -13.98 -10.56
C ARG A 8 -2.84 -12.65 -11.21
N PHE A 9 -3.72 -12.11 -12.04
CA PHE A 9 -3.50 -10.81 -12.67
C PHE A 9 -3.37 -9.71 -11.61
N LEU A 10 -4.28 -9.68 -10.64
CA LEU A 10 -4.26 -8.70 -9.56
C LEU A 10 -3.02 -8.86 -8.68
N ALA A 11 -2.62 -10.10 -8.41
CA ALA A 11 -1.39 -10.35 -7.65
C ALA A 11 -0.16 -9.83 -8.39
N GLY A 12 -0.13 -9.96 -9.71
CA GLY A 12 0.94 -9.42 -10.53
C GLY A 12 0.96 -7.90 -10.53
N GLU A 13 -0.21 -7.28 -10.65
CA GLU A 13 -0.31 -5.82 -10.55
C GLU A 13 0.19 -5.32 -9.20
N LEU A 14 -0.22 -5.99 -8.12
CA LEU A 14 0.21 -5.62 -6.78
C LEU A 14 1.72 -5.76 -6.63
N ALA A 15 2.30 -6.83 -7.14
CA ALA A 15 3.74 -7.04 -7.08
C ALA A 15 4.50 -5.90 -7.79
N ALA A 16 4.02 -5.50 -8.96
CA ALA A 16 4.64 -4.40 -9.72
C ALA A 16 4.52 -3.07 -8.96
N LEU A 17 3.34 -2.79 -8.39
CA LEU A 17 3.13 -1.57 -7.63
C LEU A 17 3.98 -1.55 -6.35
N ARG A 18 4.13 -2.68 -5.69
CA ARG A 18 4.99 -2.79 -4.51
C ARG A 18 6.45 -2.53 -4.87
N ALA A 19 6.91 -3.10 -5.99
CA ALA A 19 8.27 -2.86 -6.46
C ALA A 19 8.50 -1.37 -6.74
N PHE A 20 7.53 -0.72 -7.37
CA PHE A 20 7.59 0.73 -7.62
C PHE A 20 7.65 1.51 -6.31
N ALA A 21 6.81 1.15 -5.34
CA ALA A 21 6.78 1.82 -4.04
C ALA A 21 8.14 1.70 -3.34
N PHE A 22 8.72 0.52 -3.33
CA PHE A 22 10.06 0.32 -2.73
C PHE A 22 11.14 1.10 -3.47
N ALA A 23 11.06 1.16 -4.80
CA ALA A 23 12.01 1.93 -5.59
C ALA A 23 11.93 3.42 -5.23
N VAL A 24 10.73 3.96 -5.10
CA VAL A 24 10.52 5.35 -4.69
C VAL A 24 11.11 5.60 -3.30
N ILE A 25 10.82 4.72 -2.35
CA ILE A 25 11.31 4.84 -0.97
C ILE A 25 12.85 4.83 -0.95
N ASN A 26 13.45 3.95 -1.77
CA ASN A 26 14.90 3.77 -1.76
C ASN A 26 15.66 4.89 -2.47
N THR A 27 14.99 5.68 -3.30
CA THR A 27 15.68 6.68 -4.14
C THR A 27 15.28 8.12 -3.86
N THR A 28 14.21 8.34 -3.08
CA THR A 28 13.76 9.71 -2.80
C THR A 28 14.68 10.41 -1.81
N PRO A 29 15.10 11.65 -2.10
CA PRO A 29 15.84 12.44 -1.12
C PRO A 29 14.93 13.04 -0.03
N GLU A 30 13.59 12.97 -0.22
CA GLU A 30 12.61 13.60 0.68
C GLU A 30 11.78 12.53 1.37
N LEU A 31 12.46 11.64 2.06
CA LEU A 31 11.84 10.45 2.65
C LEU A 31 10.79 10.80 3.72
N GLN A 32 11.07 11.81 4.55
CA GLN A 32 10.11 12.23 5.58
C GLN A 32 8.84 12.78 4.95
N GLN A 33 8.98 13.59 3.91
CA GLN A 33 7.86 14.15 3.18
C GLN A 33 7.02 13.05 2.52
N LEU A 34 7.68 12.06 1.93
CA LEU A 34 7.01 10.90 1.34
C LEU A 34 6.23 10.14 2.41
N SER A 35 6.83 9.91 3.56
CA SER A 35 6.19 9.20 4.67
C SER A 35 4.96 9.94 5.16
N ASP A 36 5.05 11.25 5.37
CA ASP A 36 3.94 12.08 5.83
C ASP A 36 2.78 12.05 4.84
N GLU A 37 3.10 12.18 3.55
CA GLU A 37 2.09 12.16 2.49
C GLU A 37 1.43 10.78 2.38
N PHE A 38 2.21 9.72 2.51
CA PHE A 38 1.66 8.36 2.49
C PHE A 38 0.69 8.12 3.64
N HIS A 39 1.05 8.55 4.86
CA HIS A 39 0.15 8.44 6.00
C HIS A 39 -1.14 9.22 5.78
N ARG A 40 -1.03 10.42 5.24
CA ARG A 40 -2.19 11.28 4.94
C ARG A 40 -3.14 10.60 3.96
N LEU A 41 -2.58 10.04 2.88
CA LEU A 41 -3.39 9.38 1.85
C LEU A 41 -4.04 8.09 2.37
N CYS A 42 -3.34 7.34 3.22
CA CYS A 42 -3.91 6.14 3.84
C CYS A 42 -5.12 6.49 4.71
N GLU A 43 -5.00 7.53 5.52
CA GLU A 43 -6.11 8.00 6.35
C GLU A 43 -7.29 8.46 5.50
N MET A 44 -7.02 9.19 4.42
CA MET A 44 -8.05 9.65 3.52
C MET A 44 -8.78 8.48 2.86
N GLN A 45 -8.06 7.45 2.42
CA GLN A 45 -8.67 6.27 1.83
C GLN A 45 -9.58 5.54 2.82
N LEU A 46 -9.13 5.39 4.06
CA LEU A 46 -9.95 4.74 5.10
C LEU A 46 -11.23 5.53 5.39
N THR A 47 -11.14 6.85 5.39
CA THR A 47 -12.30 7.73 5.62
C THR A 47 -13.31 7.64 4.48
N LEU A 48 -12.82 7.55 3.24
CA LEU A 48 -13.68 7.50 2.06
C LEU A 48 -14.22 6.10 1.76
N SER A 49 -13.62 5.06 2.34
CA SER A 49 -14.05 3.69 2.12
C SER A 49 -15.36 3.43 2.85
N THR A 50 -16.45 3.22 2.10
CA THR A 50 -17.73 2.85 2.68
C THR A 50 -17.72 1.34 2.92
N PRO A 51 -17.95 0.87 4.17
CA PRO A 51 -18.02 -0.56 4.41
C PRO A 51 -19.22 -1.17 3.69
N ALA A 52 -18.94 -2.03 2.72
CA ALA A 52 -19.96 -2.81 2.04
C ALA A 52 -19.88 -4.25 2.55
N PRO A 53 -20.98 -5.01 2.53
CA PRO A 53 -20.93 -6.43 2.89
C PRO A 53 -19.87 -7.15 2.04
N GLY A 54 -18.97 -7.89 2.69
CA GLY A 54 -17.92 -8.63 2.02
C GLY A 54 -16.65 -7.84 1.72
N SER A 55 -16.56 -6.60 2.20
CA SER A 55 -15.39 -5.75 1.94
C SER A 55 -14.28 -5.90 3.00
N GLU A 56 -14.49 -6.71 4.05
CA GLU A 56 -13.51 -6.86 5.12
C GLU A 56 -12.16 -7.35 4.62
N ALA A 57 -12.17 -8.32 3.70
CA ALA A 57 -10.91 -8.84 3.14
C ALA A 57 -10.13 -7.77 2.38
N SER A 58 -10.84 -6.91 1.66
CA SER A 58 -10.23 -5.78 0.95
C SER A 58 -9.64 -4.76 1.92
N LEU A 59 -10.37 -4.44 2.98
CA LEU A 59 -9.88 -3.52 4.02
C LEU A 59 -8.67 -4.10 4.75
N ASP A 60 -8.71 -5.40 5.06
CA ASP A 60 -7.59 -6.07 5.72
C ASP A 60 -6.34 -6.05 4.82
N GLY A 61 -6.50 -6.29 3.52
CA GLY A 61 -5.40 -6.20 2.57
C GLY A 61 -4.81 -4.80 2.50
N GLN A 62 -5.66 -3.77 2.48
CA GLN A 62 -5.21 -2.38 2.49
C GLN A 62 -4.40 -2.07 3.74
N ARG A 63 -4.91 -2.46 4.91
CA ARG A 63 -4.25 -2.22 6.19
C ARG A 63 -2.92 -2.94 6.27
N GLN A 64 -2.90 -4.21 5.90
CA GLN A 64 -1.68 -5.02 5.95
C GLN A 64 -0.60 -4.43 5.06
N THR A 65 -0.93 -4.11 3.82
CA THR A 65 0.03 -3.52 2.88
C THR A 65 0.49 -2.15 3.34
N ALA A 66 -0.42 -1.31 3.83
CA ALA A 66 -0.07 0.00 4.35
C ALA A 66 0.88 -0.12 5.54
N ASP A 67 0.62 -1.06 6.45
CA ASP A 67 1.47 -1.26 7.62
C ASP A 67 2.86 -1.75 7.24
N GLU A 68 2.96 -2.64 6.25
CA GLU A 68 4.25 -3.09 5.73
C GLU A 68 5.06 -1.92 5.15
N LEU A 69 4.42 -1.07 4.35
CA LEU A 69 5.09 0.08 3.74
C LEU A 69 5.48 1.12 4.78
N LYS A 70 4.63 1.35 5.78
CA LYS A 70 4.93 2.27 6.88
C LYS A 70 6.13 1.77 7.70
N ALA A 71 6.20 0.46 7.96
CA ALA A 71 7.33 -0.13 8.67
C ALA A 71 8.62 0.01 7.86
N TYR A 72 8.56 -0.22 6.56
CA TYR A 72 9.71 -0.07 5.69
C TYR A 72 10.19 1.39 5.67
N LEU A 73 9.27 2.35 5.58
CA LEU A 73 9.58 3.77 5.63
C LEU A 73 10.24 4.15 6.96
N ALA A 74 9.70 3.66 8.07
CA ALA A 74 10.24 3.93 9.40
C ALA A 74 11.67 3.40 9.54
N ASN A 75 11.92 2.21 9.01
CA ASN A 75 13.26 1.63 9.05
C ASN A 75 14.26 2.45 8.21
N LYS A 76 13.82 2.92 7.06
CA LYS A 76 14.67 3.77 6.21
C LYS A 76 14.96 5.12 6.86
N LEU A 77 13.97 5.72 7.51
CA LEU A 77 14.14 6.99 8.21
C LEU A 77 15.09 6.87 9.40
N ALA A 78 15.18 5.68 9.99
CA ALA A 78 16.06 5.42 11.14
C ALA A 78 17.52 5.18 10.74
N GLU A 79 17.80 4.98 9.46
CA GLU A 79 19.18 4.76 8.97
C GLU A 79 20.05 6.01 9.04
#